data_a6f193bbdc8d6b23b71c5d0a0c728e91
#
_entry.id   a6f193bbdc8d6b23b71c5d0a0c728e91
#
_cell.length_a   1.000
_cell.length_b   1.000
_cell.length_c   1.000
_cell.angle_alpha   90.00
_cell.angle_beta   90.00
_cell.angle_gamma   90.00
#
_symmetry.space_group_name_H-M   'P 1'
#
loop_
_entity.id
_entity.type
_entity.pdbx_description
1 polymer ?
#
loop_
_entity_poly.entity_id
_entity_poly.type
_entity_poly.pdbx_seq_one_letter_code
_entity_poly.pdbx_strand_id
1 'polypeptide(L)'
;IKFNCKELKTSMEYGLEAADYVSATFTKPIKLEFEKCYWPYLLISKKRYAGLLWENSEKWTKMDTKGIETVRRDNCLLVRQVVETCLTKILMDRDIPGAVKYVQNTISDLLMNKLDLSLLVITKGLTKTADEYAVKAAHAELAQRMFLRDPATAPVVGDRVAYVMIKATKNAKGYEKSECPIYAMDNNLPIDHKHYLDNFLTKPLLRLFEPILQNAASVLLSGEHTRSIALPTPSSTLAGGIMRFAKVRPSCVGCRAPITDEKLSKSLCKHCVEDESKHLQKALVTVNELEKDFNRLWTQCQRCQGSLHQDVLCTSRDCPIFYRRRKTQKDLIEATTTLKRFDW
;
A
#
# COMPACT_ATOMS: atom_id res chain seq x y z
N ILE A 1 -5.62 33.52 10.97
CA ILE A 1 -4.84 34.19 12.04
C ILE A 1 -4.43 33.12 13.06
N LYS A 2 -3.24 33.23 13.65
CA LYS A 2 -2.78 32.38 14.76
C LYS A 2 -2.79 33.22 16.03
N PHE A 3 -3.62 32.82 16.98
CA PHE A 3 -3.64 33.42 18.31
C PHE A 3 -2.73 32.61 19.26
N ASN A 4 -2.00 33.25 20.14
CA ASN A 4 -1.12 32.57 21.11
C ASN A 4 -1.88 32.14 22.39
N CYS A 5 -3.14 31.74 22.28
CA CYS A 5 -3.94 31.21 23.37
C CYS A 5 -3.82 29.68 23.46
N LYS A 6 -3.93 29.17 24.68
CA LYS A 6 -3.85 27.71 24.96
C LYS A 6 -5.22 27.02 24.92
N GLU A 7 -6.29 27.80 24.91
CA GLU A 7 -7.67 27.30 24.96
C GLU A 7 -8.41 27.62 23.68
N LEU A 8 -9.23 26.65 23.25
CA LEU A 8 -10.04 26.77 22.03
C LEU A 8 -11.08 27.90 22.13
N LYS A 9 -11.79 27.96 23.29
CA LYS A 9 -12.86 28.94 23.51
C LYS A 9 -12.33 30.38 23.38
N THR A 10 -11.24 30.68 24.07
CA THR A 10 -10.55 31.96 23.99
C THR A 10 -10.08 32.29 22.56
N SER A 11 -9.62 31.26 21.82
CA SER A 11 -9.21 31.42 20.42
C SER A 11 -10.39 31.79 19.51
N MET A 12 -11.57 31.23 19.77
CA MET A 12 -12.79 31.58 19.03
C MET A 12 -13.31 32.98 19.35
N GLU A 13 -13.27 33.35 20.62
CA GLU A 13 -13.64 34.71 21.08
C GLU A 13 -12.75 35.76 20.41
N TYR A 14 -11.43 35.56 20.39
CA TYR A 14 -10.52 36.46 19.65
C TYR A 14 -10.76 36.43 18.14
N GLY A 15 -11.21 35.32 17.58
CA GLY A 15 -11.56 35.21 16.17
C GLY A 15 -12.79 36.07 15.81
N LEU A 16 -13.81 36.07 16.66
CA LEU A 16 -15.01 36.91 16.54
C LEU A 16 -14.67 38.40 16.71
N GLU A 17 -13.94 38.75 17.77
CA GLU A 17 -13.51 40.13 18.04
C GLU A 17 -12.67 40.68 16.88
N ALA A 18 -11.73 39.87 16.34
CA ALA A 18 -10.92 40.25 15.19
C ALA A 18 -11.77 40.44 13.92
N ALA A 19 -12.80 39.63 13.72
CA ALA A 19 -13.72 39.78 12.59
C ALA A 19 -14.48 41.10 12.65
N ASP A 20 -15.00 41.45 13.83
CA ASP A 20 -15.74 42.72 14.04
C ASP A 20 -14.81 43.93 13.92
N TYR A 21 -13.64 43.89 14.54
CA TYR A 21 -12.64 44.95 14.45
C TYR A 21 -12.20 45.24 13.02
N VAL A 22 -11.87 44.20 12.24
CA VAL A 22 -11.46 44.34 10.84
C VAL A 22 -12.63 44.80 9.97
N SER A 23 -13.86 44.32 10.22
CA SER A 23 -15.06 44.74 9.49
C SER A 23 -15.33 46.23 9.63
N ALA A 24 -15.03 46.80 10.80
CA ALA A 24 -15.19 48.23 11.03
C ALA A 24 -14.26 49.13 10.16
N THR A 25 -13.18 48.56 9.63
CA THR A 25 -12.23 49.26 8.75
C THR A 25 -12.65 49.26 7.27
N PHE A 26 -13.63 48.43 6.89
CA PHE A 26 -14.10 48.32 5.50
C PHE A 26 -15.28 49.23 5.22
N THR A 27 -15.41 49.62 3.95
CA THR A 27 -16.62 50.31 3.44
C THR A 27 -17.79 49.35 3.40
N LYS A 28 -18.94 49.73 3.91
CA LYS A 28 -20.18 48.95 3.81
C LYS A 28 -20.51 48.67 2.34
N PRO A 29 -20.97 47.47 1.97
CA PRO A 29 -21.45 46.39 2.81
C PRO A 29 -20.41 45.31 3.16
N ILE A 30 -19.12 45.54 2.95
CA ILE A 30 -18.05 44.52 3.16
C ILE A 30 -17.94 44.21 4.65
N LYS A 31 -18.17 42.96 5.01
CA LYS A 31 -18.08 42.44 6.36
C LYS A 31 -17.26 41.14 6.37
N LEU A 32 -16.36 41.01 7.35
CA LEU A 32 -15.62 39.81 7.62
C LEU A 32 -16.43 38.97 8.62
N GLU A 33 -16.60 37.69 8.34
CA GLU A 33 -17.29 36.77 9.23
C GLU A 33 -16.31 35.72 9.76
N PHE A 34 -16.49 35.31 11.04
CA PHE A 34 -15.78 34.22 11.60
C PHE A 34 -16.34 32.91 11.04
N GLU A 35 -15.53 32.11 10.33
CA GLU A 35 -15.98 30.89 9.69
C GLU A 35 -15.72 29.64 10.57
N LYS A 36 -14.48 29.51 11.06
CA LYS A 36 -14.05 28.29 11.75
C LYS A 36 -12.72 28.47 12.49
N CYS A 37 -12.46 27.58 13.44
CA CYS A 37 -11.18 27.46 14.12
C CYS A 37 -10.58 26.06 13.88
N TYR A 38 -9.27 25.97 13.80
CA TYR A 38 -8.55 24.69 13.77
C TYR A 38 -7.79 24.49 15.08
N TRP A 39 -8.10 23.37 15.77
CA TRP A 39 -7.44 23.03 17.03
C TRP A 39 -7.42 21.50 17.25
N PRO A 40 -6.26 20.83 17.34
CA PRO A 40 -4.93 21.34 16.97
C PRO A 40 -4.79 21.56 15.48
N TYR A 41 -3.72 22.27 15.08
CA TYR A 41 -3.43 22.61 13.69
C TYR A 41 -1.98 22.31 13.35
N LEU A 42 -1.74 21.54 12.31
CA LEU A 42 -0.44 21.21 11.77
C LEU A 42 -0.28 21.89 10.41
N LEU A 43 0.57 22.89 10.34
CA LEU A 43 0.93 23.58 9.10
C LEU A 43 2.25 23.04 8.59
N ILE A 44 2.22 22.30 7.48
CA ILE A 44 3.40 21.73 6.85
C ILE A 44 4.04 22.75 5.89
N SER A 45 3.22 23.32 5.00
CA SER A 45 3.65 24.33 4.04
C SER A 45 2.45 25.07 3.46
N LYS A 46 2.70 26.07 2.61
CA LYS A 46 1.64 26.76 1.85
C LYS A 46 0.75 25.72 1.12
N LYS A 47 -0.56 25.78 1.36
CA LYS A 47 -1.58 24.86 0.81
C LYS A 47 -1.48 23.40 1.30
N ARG A 48 -0.67 23.10 2.33
CA ARG A 48 -0.53 21.76 2.93
C ARG A 48 -0.65 21.85 4.44
N TYR A 49 -1.80 21.46 4.95
CA TYR A 49 -2.09 21.50 6.39
C TYR A 49 -3.11 20.43 6.77
N ALA A 50 -3.14 20.13 8.05
CA ALA A 50 -4.16 19.28 8.67
C ALA A 50 -4.57 19.89 10.01
N GLY A 51 -5.83 19.74 10.39
CA GLY A 51 -6.32 20.20 11.68
C GLY A 51 -7.71 19.67 11.98
N LEU A 52 -8.05 19.64 13.26
CA LEU A 52 -9.43 19.39 13.66
C LEU A 52 -10.21 20.71 13.53
N LEU A 53 -11.25 20.67 12.72
CA LEU A 53 -12.11 21.80 12.44
C LEU A 53 -13.17 21.94 13.53
N TRP A 54 -13.29 23.14 14.09
CA TRP A 54 -14.27 23.51 15.09
C TRP A 54 -15.12 24.66 14.57
N GLU A 55 -16.42 24.42 14.54
CA GLU A 55 -17.43 25.46 14.28
C GLU A 55 -18.01 25.97 15.62
N ASN A 56 -18.03 25.09 16.63
CA ASN A 56 -18.49 25.37 17.98
C ASN A 56 -17.42 24.94 18.98
N SER A 57 -17.39 25.53 20.18
CA SER A 57 -16.40 25.22 21.22
C SER A 57 -16.61 23.85 21.91
N GLU A 58 -17.75 23.18 21.66
CA GLU A 58 -18.10 21.91 22.36
C GLU A 58 -17.57 20.66 21.67
N LYS A 59 -17.61 20.63 20.32
CA LYS A 59 -17.25 19.46 19.53
C LYS A 59 -16.60 19.85 18.20
N TRP A 60 -15.52 19.14 17.84
CA TRP A 60 -14.93 19.25 16.50
C TRP A 60 -15.85 18.58 15.46
N THR A 61 -15.94 19.17 14.28
CA THR A 61 -16.82 18.72 13.19
C THR A 61 -16.16 17.63 12.35
N LYS A 62 -14.93 17.85 11.93
CA LYS A 62 -14.16 16.90 11.11
C LYS A 62 -12.68 17.18 11.15
N MET A 63 -11.86 16.16 10.82
CA MET A 63 -10.47 16.37 10.49
C MET A 63 -10.38 16.87 9.04
N ASP A 64 -9.94 18.11 8.86
CA ASP A 64 -9.76 18.73 7.54
C ASP A 64 -8.29 18.64 7.13
N THR A 65 -8.04 18.07 5.95
CA THR A 65 -6.70 17.90 5.39
C THR A 65 -6.66 18.53 4.00
N LYS A 66 -5.70 19.40 3.76
CA LYS A 66 -5.52 20.06 2.45
C LYS A 66 -4.12 19.80 1.89
N GLY A 67 -4.07 19.39 0.63
CA GLY A 67 -2.83 19.22 -0.11
C GLY A 67 -1.91 18.11 0.39
N ILE A 68 -2.38 17.28 1.32
CA ILE A 68 -1.64 16.13 1.87
C ILE A 68 -1.97 14.87 1.05
N GLU A 69 -1.11 13.88 1.12
CA GLU A 69 -1.17 12.64 0.32
C GLU A 69 -2.42 11.78 0.61
N THR A 70 -3.16 12.05 1.67
CA THR A 70 -4.42 11.36 2.02
C THR A 70 -5.51 11.52 0.95
N VAL A 71 -5.52 12.63 0.23
CA VAL A 71 -6.57 12.98 -0.77
C VAL A 71 -6.13 12.62 -2.20
N ARG A 72 -4.84 12.50 -2.47
CA ARG A 72 -4.31 12.29 -3.83
C ARG A 72 -4.40 10.83 -4.25
N ARG A 73 -4.91 10.58 -5.46
CA ARG A 73 -5.06 9.24 -6.06
C ARG A 73 -3.81 8.73 -6.78
N ASP A 74 -2.77 9.56 -6.94
CA ASP A 74 -1.53 9.22 -7.63
C ASP A 74 -0.49 8.51 -6.73
N ASN A 75 -0.79 8.35 -5.44
CA ASN A 75 -0.01 7.56 -4.50
C ASN A 75 -0.66 6.20 -4.23
N CYS A 76 0.16 5.22 -3.81
CA CYS A 76 -0.37 3.92 -3.40
C CYS A 76 -1.19 4.04 -2.10
N LEU A 77 -2.08 3.07 -1.89
CA LEU A 77 -2.98 3.06 -0.73
C LEU A 77 -2.22 3.01 0.60
N LEU A 78 -1.06 2.35 0.64
CA LEU A 78 -0.18 2.32 1.82
C LEU A 78 0.18 3.72 2.30
N VAL A 79 0.63 4.61 1.41
CA VAL A 79 1.00 5.99 1.77
C VAL A 79 -0.18 6.73 2.36
N ARG A 80 -1.36 6.59 1.76
CA ARG A 80 -2.59 7.20 2.27
C ARG A 80 -2.90 6.72 3.68
N GLN A 81 -2.93 5.41 3.91
CA GLN A 81 -3.23 4.84 5.23
C GLN A 81 -2.23 5.26 6.29
N VAL A 82 -0.94 5.22 5.96
CA VAL A 82 0.11 5.61 6.92
C VAL A 82 -0.01 7.08 7.30
N VAL A 83 -0.18 7.97 6.34
CA VAL A 83 -0.31 9.41 6.62
C VAL A 83 -1.60 9.71 7.40
N GLU A 84 -2.72 9.08 7.04
CA GLU A 84 -4.00 9.23 7.73
C GLU A 84 -3.94 8.76 9.19
N THR A 85 -3.38 7.56 9.43
CA THR A 85 -3.19 7.02 10.78
C THR A 85 -2.24 7.89 11.61
N CYS A 86 -1.15 8.39 11.02
CA CYS A 86 -0.23 9.30 11.70
C CYS A 86 -0.93 10.62 12.08
N LEU A 87 -1.71 11.21 11.17
CA LEU A 87 -2.47 12.42 11.44
C LEU A 87 -3.50 12.20 12.56
N THR A 88 -4.20 11.07 12.56
CA THR A 88 -5.14 10.70 13.63
C THR A 88 -4.43 10.63 14.97
N LYS A 89 -3.31 9.90 15.06
CA LYS A 89 -2.53 9.77 16.29
C LYS A 89 -1.97 11.11 16.78
N ILE A 90 -1.49 11.96 15.87
CA ILE A 90 -0.90 13.27 16.22
C ILE A 90 -1.97 14.28 16.62
N LEU A 91 -3.06 14.39 15.87
CA LEU A 91 -4.07 15.44 16.05
C LEU A 91 -5.17 15.06 17.03
N MET A 92 -5.64 13.80 17.01
CA MET A 92 -6.73 13.34 17.88
C MET A 92 -6.17 12.80 19.19
N ASP A 93 -5.27 11.82 19.12
CA ASP A 93 -4.75 11.12 20.31
C ASP A 93 -3.61 11.90 21.00
N ARG A 94 -3.03 12.89 20.31
CA ARG A 94 -1.84 13.65 20.75
C ARG A 94 -0.64 12.74 21.10
N ASP A 95 -0.58 11.55 20.49
CA ASP A 95 0.42 10.51 20.70
C ASP A 95 1.47 10.51 19.59
N ILE A 96 2.46 11.39 19.69
CA ILE A 96 3.58 11.47 18.76
C ILE A 96 4.45 10.19 18.82
N PRO A 97 4.84 9.67 20.01
CA PRO A 97 5.61 8.43 20.10
C PRO A 97 4.90 7.23 19.47
N GLY A 98 3.60 7.10 19.67
CA GLY A 98 2.79 6.05 19.05
C GLY A 98 2.69 6.18 17.52
N ALA A 99 2.67 7.41 17.01
CA ALA A 99 2.75 7.65 15.57
C ALA A 99 4.11 7.22 14.99
N VAL A 100 5.22 7.55 15.66
CA VAL A 100 6.58 7.12 15.27
C VAL A 100 6.68 5.59 15.25
N LYS A 101 6.25 4.93 16.34
CA LYS A 101 6.28 3.46 16.43
C LYS A 101 5.44 2.79 15.35
N TYR A 102 4.28 3.35 15.03
CA TYR A 102 3.44 2.87 13.93
C TYR A 102 4.16 2.95 12.58
N VAL A 103 4.84 4.06 12.29
CA VAL A 103 5.63 4.22 11.06
C VAL A 103 6.77 3.21 11.01
N GLN A 104 7.53 3.04 12.09
CA GLN A 104 8.64 2.08 12.17
C GLN A 104 8.15 0.64 11.94
N ASN A 105 7.03 0.25 12.55
CA ASN A 105 6.43 -1.07 12.33
C ASN A 105 5.99 -1.24 10.85
N THR A 106 5.37 -0.22 10.27
CA THR A 106 4.94 -0.28 8.86
C THR A 106 6.12 -0.38 7.90
N ILE A 107 7.22 0.32 8.16
CA ILE A 107 8.46 0.21 7.38
C ILE A 107 9.04 -1.20 7.51
N SER A 108 9.07 -1.75 8.73
CA SER A 108 9.50 -3.14 8.96
C SER A 108 8.64 -4.13 8.18
N ASP A 109 7.32 -4.03 8.26
CA ASP A 109 6.39 -4.92 7.55
C ASP A 109 6.52 -4.80 6.03
N LEU A 110 6.76 -3.59 5.51
CA LEU A 110 7.03 -3.37 4.09
C LEU A 110 8.33 -4.08 3.66
N LEU A 111 9.43 -3.85 4.36
CA LEU A 111 10.75 -4.40 4.00
C LEU A 111 10.83 -5.92 4.21
N MET A 112 10.04 -6.45 5.13
CA MET A 112 9.89 -7.89 5.40
C MET A 112 8.87 -8.58 4.48
N ASN A 113 8.32 -7.88 3.48
CA ASN A 113 7.31 -8.41 2.53
C ASN A 113 6.05 -8.99 3.20
N LYS A 114 5.61 -8.38 4.29
CA LYS A 114 4.39 -8.79 5.00
C LYS A 114 3.14 -8.06 4.55
N LEU A 115 3.30 -6.94 3.81
CA LEU A 115 2.19 -6.13 3.35
C LEU A 115 1.52 -6.73 2.12
N ASP A 116 0.20 -6.58 2.07
CA ASP A 116 -0.58 -7.01 0.91
C ASP A 116 -0.26 -6.18 -0.33
N LEU A 117 -0.18 -6.85 -1.50
CA LEU A 117 0.11 -6.20 -2.78
C LEU A 117 -0.89 -5.09 -3.11
N SER A 118 -2.16 -5.24 -2.71
CA SER A 118 -3.20 -4.24 -2.94
C SER A 118 -2.89 -2.87 -2.36
N LEU A 119 -2.09 -2.81 -1.28
CA LEU A 119 -1.64 -1.57 -0.66
C LEU A 119 -0.56 -0.85 -1.47
N LEU A 120 0.14 -1.59 -2.33
CA LEU A 120 1.28 -1.12 -3.13
C LEU A 120 0.90 -0.72 -4.55
N VAL A 121 -0.31 -1.04 -4.99
CA VAL A 121 -0.79 -0.68 -6.34
C VAL A 121 -0.91 0.83 -6.48
N ILE A 122 -0.34 1.33 -7.58
CA ILE A 122 -0.40 2.74 -7.97
C ILE A 122 -1.23 2.85 -9.24
N THR A 123 -2.11 3.82 -9.33
CA THR A 123 -2.91 4.07 -10.54
C THR A 123 -2.67 5.46 -11.08
N LYS A 124 -2.43 5.57 -12.40
CA LYS A 124 -2.31 6.86 -13.09
C LYS A 124 -3.13 6.87 -14.37
N GLY A 125 -3.74 8.02 -14.67
CA GLY A 125 -4.46 8.21 -15.92
C GLY A 125 -3.50 8.29 -17.11
N LEU A 126 -3.82 7.56 -18.17
CA LEU A 126 -3.10 7.61 -19.44
C LEU A 126 -3.73 8.73 -20.29
N THR A 127 -3.13 9.92 -20.26
CA THR A 127 -3.67 11.10 -20.93
C THR A 127 -3.19 11.25 -22.38
N LYS A 128 -2.11 10.56 -22.74
CA LYS A 128 -1.45 10.60 -24.06
C LYS A 128 -0.89 9.22 -24.39
N THR A 129 -0.56 9.00 -25.65
CA THR A 129 0.22 7.83 -26.08
C THR A 129 1.65 7.86 -25.52
N ALA A 130 2.34 6.72 -25.45
CA ALA A 130 3.67 6.66 -24.86
C ALA A 130 4.68 7.58 -25.57
N ASP A 131 4.54 7.74 -26.89
CA ASP A 131 5.43 8.54 -27.74
C ASP A 131 5.22 10.05 -27.58
N GLU A 132 4.04 10.47 -27.15
CA GLU A 132 3.71 11.90 -26.93
C GLU A 132 4.16 12.44 -25.57
N TYR A 133 4.64 11.59 -24.67
CA TYR A 133 5.17 12.03 -23.39
C TYR A 133 6.59 12.59 -23.57
N ALA A 134 6.81 13.83 -23.17
CA ALA A 134 8.16 14.46 -23.21
C ALA A 134 9.20 13.69 -22.39
N VAL A 135 8.77 12.98 -21.34
CA VAL A 135 9.60 12.13 -20.50
C VAL A 135 8.93 10.77 -20.36
N LYS A 136 9.69 9.70 -20.54
CA LYS A 136 9.18 8.33 -20.37
C LYS A 136 8.53 8.13 -19.01
N ALA A 137 7.22 7.88 -19.01
CA ALA A 137 6.42 7.70 -17.82
C ALA A 137 6.13 6.21 -17.58
N ALA A 138 6.27 5.75 -16.34
CA ALA A 138 6.13 4.35 -15.96
C ALA A 138 4.79 3.72 -16.43
N HIS A 139 3.67 4.44 -16.27
CA HIS A 139 2.35 3.98 -16.68
C HIS A 139 2.15 3.94 -18.20
N ALA A 140 2.76 4.87 -18.95
CA ALA A 140 2.66 4.91 -20.40
C ALA A 140 3.51 3.79 -21.05
N GLU A 141 4.74 3.62 -20.62
CA GLU A 141 5.62 2.53 -21.07
C GLU A 141 5.03 1.14 -20.71
N LEU A 142 4.37 1.04 -19.55
CA LEU A 142 3.66 -0.19 -19.20
C LEU A 142 2.45 -0.43 -20.10
N ALA A 143 1.64 0.58 -20.40
CA ALA A 143 0.51 0.46 -21.32
C ALA A 143 0.95 -0.07 -22.69
N GLN A 144 2.05 0.45 -23.22
CA GLN A 144 2.64 -0.03 -24.47
C GLN A 144 3.09 -1.50 -24.38
N ARG A 145 3.75 -1.89 -23.29
CA ARG A 145 4.14 -3.30 -23.07
C ARG A 145 2.93 -4.22 -22.91
N MET A 146 1.86 -3.76 -22.27
CA MET A 146 0.61 -4.51 -22.17
C MET A 146 -0.05 -4.67 -23.54
N PHE A 147 -0.04 -3.65 -24.38
CA PHE A 147 -0.56 -3.70 -25.75
C PHE A 147 0.21 -4.71 -26.61
N LEU A 148 1.53 -4.77 -26.49
CA LEU A 148 2.34 -5.76 -27.19
C LEU A 148 2.08 -7.21 -26.74
N ARG A 149 1.65 -7.41 -25.49
CA ARG A 149 1.30 -8.75 -24.96
C ARG A 149 -0.11 -9.17 -25.37
N ASP A 150 -1.05 -8.29 -25.19
CA ASP A 150 -2.47 -8.53 -25.50
C ASP A 150 -3.18 -7.21 -25.82
N PRO A 151 -3.38 -6.89 -27.09
CA PRO A 151 -4.04 -5.67 -27.52
C PRO A 151 -5.49 -5.54 -27.02
N ALA A 152 -6.19 -6.67 -26.80
CA ALA A 152 -7.60 -6.66 -26.43
C ALA A 152 -7.86 -6.18 -24.98
N THR A 153 -6.90 -6.42 -24.08
CA THR A 153 -7.02 -6.05 -22.66
C THR A 153 -6.14 -4.87 -22.26
N ALA A 154 -5.38 -4.31 -23.19
CA ALA A 154 -4.50 -3.18 -22.94
C ALA A 154 -5.28 -1.90 -22.66
N PRO A 155 -4.81 -1.05 -21.70
CA PRO A 155 -5.43 0.23 -21.44
C PRO A 155 -5.23 1.19 -22.62
N VAL A 156 -6.29 1.94 -22.94
CA VAL A 156 -6.29 2.99 -23.98
C VAL A 156 -6.18 4.38 -23.37
N VAL A 157 -5.92 5.39 -24.22
CA VAL A 157 -5.89 6.80 -23.77
C VAL A 157 -7.24 7.17 -23.17
N GLY A 158 -7.21 7.75 -21.97
CA GLY A 158 -8.37 8.04 -21.12
C GLY A 158 -8.51 7.07 -19.94
N ASP A 159 -7.96 5.87 -20.04
CA ASP A 159 -8.01 4.88 -18.97
C ASP A 159 -6.99 5.15 -17.84
N ARG A 160 -7.22 4.48 -16.71
CA ARG A 160 -6.25 4.45 -15.62
C ARG A 160 -5.42 3.18 -15.69
N VAL A 161 -4.10 3.34 -15.70
CA VAL A 161 -3.13 2.25 -15.68
C VAL A 161 -2.74 1.95 -14.24
N ALA A 162 -3.04 0.74 -13.78
CA ALA A 162 -2.58 0.22 -12.50
C ALA A 162 -1.23 -0.46 -12.65
N TYR A 163 -0.29 -0.16 -11.75
CA TYR A 163 1.05 -0.76 -11.78
C TYR A 163 1.64 -0.92 -10.39
N VAL A 164 2.60 -1.82 -10.29
CA VAL A 164 3.48 -2.00 -9.13
C VAL A 164 4.93 -1.91 -9.57
N MET A 165 5.81 -1.56 -8.64
CA MET A 165 7.26 -1.50 -8.90
C MET A 165 7.89 -2.84 -8.54
N ILE A 166 8.45 -3.52 -9.54
CA ILE A 166 9.12 -4.80 -9.38
C ILE A 166 10.63 -4.63 -9.25
N LYS A 167 11.28 -5.59 -8.61
CA LYS A 167 12.73 -5.65 -8.53
C LYS A 167 13.30 -6.02 -9.89
N ALA A 168 14.16 -5.16 -10.41
CA ALA A 168 14.81 -5.33 -11.71
C ALA A 168 16.34 -5.23 -11.56
N THR A 169 17.08 -5.35 -12.66
CA THR A 169 18.53 -5.21 -12.69
C THR A 169 18.97 -3.83 -12.15
N LYS A 170 20.21 -3.73 -11.65
CA LYS A 170 20.74 -2.50 -11.03
C LYS A 170 20.62 -1.26 -11.92
N ASN A 171 20.74 -1.44 -13.24
CA ASN A 171 20.74 -0.34 -14.21
C ASN A 171 19.35 -0.03 -14.81
N ALA A 172 18.31 -0.76 -14.39
CA ALA A 172 16.96 -0.54 -14.90
C ALA A 172 16.41 0.81 -14.46
N LYS A 173 15.90 1.56 -15.43
CA LYS A 173 15.27 2.87 -15.20
C LYS A 173 13.94 2.70 -14.50
N GLY A 174 13.46 3.75 -13.81
CA GLY A 174 12.22 3.68 -13.02
C GLY A 174 10.99 3.23 -13.83
N TYR A 175 10.87 3.63 -15.09
CA TYR A 175 9.76 3.23 -15.96
C TYR A 175 9.82 1.76 -16.41
N GLU A 176 11.03 1.16 -16.42
CA GLU A 176 11.21 -0.26 -16.75
C GLU A 176 10.83 -1.19 -15.59
N LYS A 177 10.86 -0.67 -14.35
CA LYS A 177 10.49 -1.41 -13.14
C LYS A 177 8.98 -1.50 -12.91
N SER A 178 8.17 -0.78 -13.68
CA SER A 178 6.72 -0.82 -13.55
C SER A 178 6.15 -2.10 -14.19
N GLU A 179 5.22 -2.79 -13.52
CA GLU A 179 4.57 -3.97 -14.08
C GLU A 179 3.09 -4.04 -13.66
N CYS A 180 2.27 -4.69 -14.50
CA CYS A 180 0.87 -4.94 -14.17
C CYS A 180 0.77 -5.77 -12.88
N PRO A 181 -0.06 -5.38 -11.89
CA PRO A 181 -0.16 -6.10 -10.63
C PRO A 181 -0.60 -7.55 -10.78
N ILE A 182 -1.51 -7.82 -11.73
CA ILE A 182 -2.00 -9.17 -12.03
C ILE A 182 -0.85 -10.00 -12.60
N TYR A 183 -0.15 -9.46 -13.61
CA TYR A 183 0.98 -10.14 -14.22
C TYR A 183 2.10 -10.42 -13.20
N ALA A 184 2.37 -9.46 -12.30
CA ALA A 184 3.35 -9.62 -11.23
C ALA A 184 2.95 -10.74 -10.25
N MET A 185 1.65 -10.84 -9.89
CA MET A 185 1.14 -11.93 -9.07
C MET A 185 1.21 -13.30 -9.78
N ASP A 186 0.75 -13.38 -11.03
CA ASP A 186 0.68 -14.63 -11.76
C ASP A 186 2.07 -15.23 -12.01
N ASN A 187 3.07 -14.36 -12.24
CA ASN A 187 4.45 -14.76 -12.49
C ASN A 187 5.36 -14.71 -11.24
N ASN A 188 4.81 -14.48 -10.04
CA ASN A 188 5.57 -14.38 -8.77
C ASN A 188 6.75 -13.38 -8.86
N LEU A 189 6.55 -12.23 -9.52
CA LEU A 189 7.60 -11.23 -9.65
C LEU A 189 7.86 -10.53 -8.31
N PRO A 190 9.13 -10.42 -7.86
CA PRO A 190 9.45 -9.80 -6.60
C PRO A 190 9.21 -8.28 -6.66
N ILE A 191 8.52 -7.74 -5.66
CA ILE A 191 8.25 -6.32 -5.52
C ILE A 191 9.49 -5.59 -4.98
N ASP A 192 9.77 -4.40 -5.49
CA ASP A 192 10.87 -3.54 -5.02
C ASP A 192 10.42 -2.70 -3.82
N HIS A 193 10.35 -3.31 -2.63
CA HIS A 193 9.90 -2.66 -1.39
C HIS A 193 10.77 -1.47 -1.01
N LYS A 194 12.09 -1.52 -1.31
CA LYS A 194 13.00 -0.41 -1.07
C LYS A 194 12.64 0.80 -1.92
N HIS A 195 12.26 0.58 -3.18
CA HIS A 195 11.78 1.64 -4.05
C HIS A 195 10.53 2.35 -3.48
N TYR A 196 9.59 1.57 -2.88
CA TYR A 196 8.42 2.15 -2.22
C TYR A 196 8.78 2.98 -1.00
N LEU A 197 9.72 2.50 -0.17
CA LEU A 197 10.21 3.26 0.96
C LEU A 197 10.84 4.58 0.52
N ASP A 198 11.82 4.52 -0.39
CA ASP A 198 12.64 5.67 -0.77
C ASP A 198 11.85 6.73 -1.58
N ASN A 199 10.96 6.29 -2.48
CA ASN A 199 10.30 7.20 -3.43
C ASN A 199 8.87 7.58 -3.04
N PHE A 200 8.15 6.73 -2.28
CA PHE A 200 6.74 6.97 -1.97
C PHE A 200 6.50 7.31 -0.49
N LEU A 201 7.14 6.63 0.46
CA LEU A 201 6.91 6.84 1.89
C LEU A 201 7.81 7.93 2.50
N THR A 202 9.08 7.95 2.16
CA THR A 202 10.08 8.85 2.80
C THR A 202 9.66 10.32 2.74
N LYS A 203 9.32 10.82 1.55
CA LYS A 203 8.99 12.24 1.38
C LYS A 203 7.73 12.69 2.12
N PRO A 204 6.59 11.96 2.07
CA PRO A 204 5.42 12.27 2.87
C PRO A 204 5.66 12.22 4.37
N LEU A 205 6.38 11.20 4.84
CA LEU A 205 6.69 11.04 6.26
C LEU A 205 7.59 12.15 6.79
N LEU A 206 8.67 12.50 6.08
CA LEU A 206 9.55 13.59 6.49
C LEU A 206 8.79 14.91 6.55
N ARG A 207 7.97 15.25 5.56
CA ARG A 207 7.16 16.48 5.60
C ARG A 207 6.21 16.53 6.79
N LEU A 208 5.65 15.38 7.19
CA LEU A 208 4.73 15.31 8.32
C LEU A 208 5.46 15.46 9.66
N PHE A 209 6.63 14.85 9.81
CA PHE A 209 7.33 14.76 11.09
C PHE A 209 8.42 15.81 11.32
N GLU A 210 9.01 16.39 10.26
CA GLU A 210 10.02 17.47 10.41
C GLU A 210 9.55 18.68 11.23
N PRO A 211 8.29 19.15 11.13
CA PRO A 211 7.79 20.23 11.99
C PRO A 211 7.63 19.85 13.46
N ILE A 212 7.65 18.56 13.78
CA ILE A 212 7.30 18.01 15.11
C ILE A 212 8.52 17.42 15.80
N LEU A 213 9.40 16.76 15.05
CA LEU A 213 10.55 16.01 15.57
C LEU A 213 11.86 16.59 15.07
N GLN A 214 12.79 16.78 16.01
CA GLN A 214 14.19 16.99 15.66
C GLN A 214 14.77 15.69 15.09
N ASN A 215 15.50 15.77 13.97
CA ASN A 215 16.10 14.60 13.29
C ASN A 215 15.10 13.52 12.86
N ALA A 216 13.91 13.92 12.37
CA ALA A 216 12.87 13.01 11.92
C ALA A 216 13.38 11.91 10.95
N ALA A 217 14.29 12.24 10.05
CA ALA A 217 14.90 11.29 9.12
C ALA A 217 15.65 10.15 9.84
N SER A 218 16.47 10.46 10.84
CA SER A 218 17.20 9.45 11.60
C SER A 218 16.26 8.57 12.42
N VAL A 219 15.26 9.17 13.07
CA VAL A 219 14.30 8.44 13.92
C VAL A 219 13.42 7.48 13.10
N LEU A 220 12.99 7.90 11.91
CA LEU A 220 12.04 7.13 11.10
C LEU A 220 12.69 6.17 10.11
N LEU A 221 13.86 6.53 9.56
CA LEU A 221 14.46 5.82 8.43
C LEU A 221 15.76 5.08 8.78
N SER A 222 16.18 5.07 10.04
CA SER A 222 17.38 4.38 10.50
C SER A 222 17.09 3.55 11.75
N GLY A 223 17.60 2.31 11.79
CA GLY A 223 17.45 1.42 12.93
C GLY A 223 17.13 -0.02 12.54
N GLU A 224 16.81 -0.85 13.53
CA GLU A 224 16.51 -2.28 13.32
C GLU A 224 15.29 -2.52 12.44
N HIS A 225 14.30 -1.62 12.46
CA HIS A 225 13.10 -1.68 11.65
C HIS A 225 13.37 -1.52 10.13
N THR A 226 14.58 -1.11 9.74
CA THR A 226 14.98 -0.96 8.33
C THR A 226 15.69 -2.19 7.77
N ARG A 227 15.73 -3.31 8.50
CA ARG A 227 16.24 -4.58 7.99
C ARG A 227 15.33 -5.12 6.90
N SER A 228 15.91 -5.51 5.75
CA SER A 228 15.17 -6.05 4.61
C SER A 228 15.53 -7.50 4.34
N ILE A 229 14.56 -8.26 3.84
CA ILE A 229 14.82 -9.61 3.33
C ILE A 229 15.47 -9.51 1.95
N ALA A 230 16.53 -10.28 1.72
CA ALA A 230 17.13 -10.43 0.41
C ALA A 230 16.20 -11.27 -0.48
N LEU A 231 15.37 -10.62 -1.29
CA LEU A 231 14.58 -11.31 -2.31
C LEU A 231 15.47 -11.62 -3.52
N PRO A 232 15.35 -12.83 -4.11
CA PRO A 232 16.08 -13.16 -5.33
C PRO A 232 15.69 -12.18 -6.44
N THR A 233 16.69 -11.61 -7.10
CA THR A 233 16.45 -10.80 -8.30
C THR A 233 16.18 -11.75 -9.45
N PRO A 234 15.12 -11.58 -10.26
CA PRO A 234 14.95 -12.37 -11.46
C PRO A 234 16.18 -12.17 -12.34
N SER A 235 16.98 -13.21 -12.47
CA SER A 235 18.08 -13.16 -13.42
C SER A 235 17.51 -13.45 -14.81
N SER A 236 17.83 -12.62 -15.79
CA SER A 236 17.51 -12.86 -17.20
C SER A 236 18.12 -14.19 -17.72
N THR A 237 19.02 -14.78 -16.96
CA THR A 237 19.69 -16.06 -17.24
C THR A 237 18.83 -17.29 -16.92
N LEU A 238 17.67 -17.17 -16.25
CA LEU A 238 16.77 -18.31 -16.05
C LEU A 238 16.17 -18.84 -17.37
N ALA A 239 16.17 -18.03 -18.43
CA ALA A 239 15.66 -18.44 -19.75
C ALA A 239 16.70 -19.10 -20.66
N GLY A 240 18.00 -19.08 -20.36
CA GLY A 240 19.05 -19.49 -21.31
C GLY A 240 20.28 -20.24 -20.77
N GLY A 241 20.35 -20.54 -19.47
CA GLY A 241 21.54 -21.20 -18.89
C GLY A 241 21.34 -22.69 -18.59
N ILE A 242 22.40 -23.33 -18.08
CA ILE A 242 22.45 -24.73 -17.60
C ILE A 242 21.27 -25.08 -16.67
N MET A 243 20.71 -24.10 -15.96
CA MET A 243 19.54 -24.25 -15.09
C MET A 243 18.28 -24.71 -15.84
N ARG A 244 18.18 -24.57 -17.15
CA ARG A 244 17.09 -25.12 -17.97
C ARG A 244 17.03 -26.65 -17.94
N PHE A 245 18.15 -27.30 -17.65
CA PHE A 245 18.28 -28.75 -17.57
C PHE A 245 18.24 -29.26 -16.11
N ALA A 246 18.18 -28.38 -15.12
CA ALA A 246 18.09 -28.78 -13.73
C ALA A 246 16.69 -29.36 -13.46
N LYS A 247 16.63 -30.62 -13.07
CA LYS A 247 15.40 -31.23 -12.53
C LYS A 247 15.03 -30.50 -11.24
N VAL A 248 13.89 -29.81 -11.25
CA VAL A 248 13.33 -29.20 -10.05
C VAL A 248 12.89 -30.33 -9.12
N ARG A 249 13.64 -30.56 -8.05
CA ARG A 249 13.25 -31.52 -7.01
C ARG A 249 12.17 -30.89 -6.13
N PRO A 250 11.16 -31.68 -5.72
CA PRO A 250 10.15 -31.18 -4.79
C PRO A 250 10.80 -30.79 -3.47
N SER A 251 10.39 -29.67 -2.90
CA SER A 251 10.85 -29.21 -1.60
C SER A 251 9.96 -29.76 -0.48
N CYS A 252 10.56 -30.04 0.66
CA CYS A 252 9.87 -30.46 1.88
C CYS A 252 8.90 -29.35 2.35
N VAL A 253 7.66 -29.73 2.64
CA VAL A 253 6.64 -28.79 3.13
C VAL A 253 7.01 -28.23 4.52
N GLY A 254 7.71 -29.01 5.34
CA GLY A 254 8.14 -28.58 6.69
C GLY A 254 9.32 -27.62 6.68
N CYS A 255 10.47 -28.06 6.19
CA CYS A 255 11.74 -27.31 6.29
C CYS A 255 12.22 -26.69 4.96
N ARG A 256 11.51 -26.92 3.85
CA ARG A 256 11.84 -26.46 2.48
C ARG A 256 13.13 -27.06 1.89
N ALA A 257 13.77 -28.01 2.55
CA ALA A 257 14.90 -28.72 1.98
C ALA A 257 14.46 -29.59 0.78
N PRO A 258 15.33 -29.84 -0.21
CA PRO A 258 14.97 -30.70 -1.34
C PRO A 258 14.72 -32.15 -0.84
N ILE A 259 13.68 -32.78 -1.33
CA ILE A 259 13.36 -34.18 -1.03
C ILE A 259 14.26 -35.03 -1.90
N THR A 260 15.09 -35.88 -1.25
CA THR A 260 16.05 -36.77 -1.91
C THR A 260 15.48 -38.15 -2.13
N ASP A 261 14.53 -38.56 -1.31
CA ASP A 261 13.91 -39.88 -1.37
C ASP A 261 12.38 -39.75 -1.47
N GLU A 262 11.88 -39.79 -2.71
CA GLU A 262 10.44 -39.70 -3.00
C GLU A 262 9.65 -40.94 -2.60
N LYS A 263 10.34 -42.06 -2.30
CA LYS A 263 9.70 -43.33 -1.84
C LYS A 263 9.25 -43.22 -0.39
N LEU A 264 9.93 -42.41 0.41
CA LEU A 264 9.60 -42.23 1.83
C LEU A 264 8.40 -41.31 2.03
N SER A 265 8.37 -40.18 1.35
CA SER A 265 7.25 -39.24 1.34
C SER A 265 7.35 -38.28 0.16
N LYS A 266 6.20 -37.95 -0.45
CA LYS A 266 6.11 -36.90 -1.51
C LYS A 266 6.08 -35.50 -0.95
N SER A 267 5.78 -35.33 0.35
CA SER A 267 5.56 -34.04 1.01
C SER A 267 6.70 -33.64 1.93
N LEU A 268 7.37 -34.61 2.59
CA LEU A 268 8.32 -34.32 3.66
C LEU A 268 9.69 -34.99 3.41
N CYS A 269 10.74 -34.38 3.93
CA CYS A 269 12.07 -35.01 3.96
C CYS A 269 12.18 -35.97 5.15
N LYS A 270 13.23 -36.80 5.17
CA LYS A 270 13.51 -37.79 6.20
C LYS A 270 13.50 -37.26 7.64
N HIS A 271 13.79 -35.96 7.85
CA HIS A 271 13.80 -35.34 9.17
C HIS A 271 12.44 -34.82 9.62
N CYS A 272 11.56 -34.49 8.68
CA CYS A 272 10.23 -33.94 8.99
C CYS A 272 9.12 -34.98 8.95
N VAL A 273 9.41 -36.18 8.45
CA VAL A 273 8.43 -37.28 8.34
C VAL A 273 7.98 -37.80 9.71
N GLU A 274 8.83 -37.71 10.72
CA GLU A 274 8.49 -38.10 12.10
C GLU A 274 7.39 -37.21 12.69
N ASP A 275 7.32 -35.95 12.28
CA ASP A 275 6.30 -34.94 12.70
C ASP A 275 5.23 -34.75 11.61
N GLU A 276 4.93 -35.74 10.77
CA GLU A 276 4.02 -35.63 9.62
C GLU A 276 2.65 -35.09 10.01
N SER A 277 2.05 -35.60 11.08
CA SER A 277 0.73 -35.13 11.59
C SER A 277 0.69 -33.65 11.91
N LYS A 278 1.78 -33.13 12.48
CA LYS A 278 1.92 -31.69 12.81
C LYS A 278 2.03 -30.82 11.56
N HIS A 279 2.78 -31.31 10.55
CA HIS A 279 2.90 -30.61 9.28
C HIS A 279 1.60 -30.64 8.47
N LEU A 280 0.89 -31.77 8.48
CA LEU A 280 -0.43 -31.91 7.89
C LEU A 280 -1.45 -30.96 8.56
N GLN A 281 -1.50 -30.97 9.90
CA GLN A 281 -2.38 -30.07 10.65
C GLN A 281 -2.13 -28.60 10.31
N LYS A 282 -0.86 -28.19 10.22
CA LYS A 282 -0.49 -26.84 9.82
C LYS A 282 -0.94 -26.51 8.39
N ALA A 283 -0.81 -27.43 7.45
CA ALA A 283 -1.26 -27.26 6.08
C ALA A 283 -2.80 -27.13 6.02
N LEU A 284 -3.54 -27.97 6.77
CA LEU A 284 -5.00 -27.90 6.88
C LEU A 284 -5.48 -26.56 7.46
N VAL A 285 -4.84 -26.09 8.53
CA VAL A 285 -5.17 -24.78 9.12
C VAL A 285 -4.96 -23.66 8.09
N THR A 286 -3.85 -23.70 7.35
CA THR A 286 -3.56 -22.70 6.31
C THR A 286 -4.63 -22.70 5.21
N VAL A 287 -5.05 -23.86 4.71
CA VAL A 287 -6.11 -23.97 3.70
C VAL A 287 -7.43 -23.41 4.24
N ASN A 288 -7.83 -23.82 5.46
CA ASN A 288 -9.07 -23.35 6.09
C ASN A 288 -9.09 -21.83 6.29
N GLU A 289 -7.98 -21.22 6.67
CA GLU A 289 -7.88 -19.76 6.82
C GLU A 289 -8.02 -19.04 5.45
N LEU A 290 -7.34 -19.56 4.42
CA LEU A 290 -7.43 -19.03 3.07
C LEU A 290 -8.84 -19.19 2.48
N GLU A 291 -9.52 -20.30 2.73
CA GLU A 291 -10.92 -20.50 2.31
C GLU A 291 -11.87 -19.50 2.98
N LYS A 292 -11.73 -19.28 4.29
CA LYS A 292 -12.52 -18.27 5.01
C LYS A 292 -12.30 -16.87 4.44
N ASP A 293 -11.04 -16.50 4.19
CA ASP A 293 -10.72 -15.19 3.64
C ASP A 293 -11.20 -15.05 2.20
N PHE A 294 -11.05 -16.08 1.36
CA PHE A 294 -11.57 -16.10 0.00
C PHE A 294 -13.09 -15.93 -0.01
N ASN A 295 -13.82 -16.68 0.81
CA ASN A 295 -15.27 -16.61 0.88
C ASN A 295 -15.77 -15.22 1.34
N ARG A 296 -15.09 -14.57 2.30
CA ARG A 296 -15.39 -13.20 2.71
C ARG A 296 -15.18 -12.19 1.57
N LEU A 297 -14.05 -12.29 0.88
CA LEU A 297 -13.73 -11.41 -0.24
C LEU A 297 -14.68 -11.64 -1.42
N TRP A 298 -15.02 -12.88 -1.71
CA TRP A 298 -15.97 -13.26 -2.75
C TRP A 298 -17.35 -12.69 -2.48
N THR A 299 -17.89 -12.92 -1.29
CA THR A 299 -19.19 -12.39 -0.87
C THR A 299 -19.22 -10.86 -0.93
N GLN A 300 -18.13 -10.19 -0.53
CA GLN A 300 -18.05 -8.72 -0.64
C GLN A 300 -18.09 -8.25 -2.09
N CYS A 301 -17.41 -8.96 -3.00
CA CYS A 301 -17.47 -8.64 -4.44
C CYS A 301 -18.85 -8.91 -5.02
N GLN A 302 -19.54 -10.01 -4.63
CA GLN A 302 -20.92 -10.30 -5.03
C GLN A 302 -21.90 -9.21 -4.56
N ARG A 303 -21.79 -8.77 -3.31
CA ARG A 303 -22.59 -7.65 -2.78
C ARG A 303 -22.35 -6.35 -3.57
N CYS A 304 -21.10 -6.05 -3.91
CA CYS A 304 -20.76 -4.88 -4.71
C CYS A 304 -21.36 -4.97 -6.14
N GLN A 305 -21.42 -6.16 -6.71
CA GLN A 305 -22.02 -6.45 -8.01
C GLN A 305 -23.56 -6.45 -7.99
N GLY A 306 -24.17 -6.56 -6.80
CA GLY A 306 -25.63 -6.59 -6.62
C GLY A 306 -26.27 -7.98 -6.76
N SER A 307 -25.48 -9.05 -6.86
CA SER A 307 -25.99 -10.43 -6.95
C SER A 307 -25.14 -11.39 -6.10
N LEU A 308 -25.79 -12.19 -5.24
CA LEU A 308 -25.15 -13.22 -4.44
C LEU A 308 -25.12 -14.60 -5.13
N HIS A 309 -25.79 -14.74 -6.27
CA HIS A 309 -25.99 -16.03 -6.95
C HIS A 309 -25.17 -16.15 -8.24
N GLN A 310 -24.52 -15.07 -8.68
CA GLN A 310 -23.72 -15.05 -9.90
C GLN A 310 -22.25 -15.02 -9.59
N ASP A 311 -21.46 -15.52 -10.52
CA ASP A 311 -20.01 -15.41 -10.46
C ASP A 311 -19.55 -13.95 -10.46
N VAL A 312 -18.42 -13.70 -9.81
CA VAL A 312 -17.85 -12.35 -9.75
C VAL A 312 -17.10 -12.03 -11.03
N LEU A 313 -17.73 -11.22 -11.89
CA LEU A 313 -17.18 -10.77 -13.16
C LEU A 313 -16.35 -9.47 -13.06
N CYS A 314 -16.29 -8.86 -11.87
CA CYS A 314 -15.60 -7.60 -11.64
C CYS A 314 -14.10 -7.67 -11.98
N THR A 315 -13.64 -6.72 -12.80
CA THR A 315 -12.25 -6.54 -13.24
C THR A 315 -11.66 -5.18 -12.81
N SER A 316 -12.28 -4.50 -11.84
CA SER A 316 -11.90 -3.15 -11.40
C SER A 316 -10.49 -3.12 -10.83
N ARG A 317 -9.56 -2.50 -11.56
CA ARG A 317 -8.14 -2.39 -11.19
C ARG A 317 -7.84 -1.29 -10.17
N ASP A 318 -8.82 -0.46 -9.82
CA ASP A 318 -8.71 0.56 -8.78
C ASP A 318 -9.18 0.03 -7.40
N CYS A 319 -9.71 -1.19 -7.34
CA CYS A 319 -10.28 -1.78 -6.14
C CYS A 319 -9.27 -2.67 -5.40
N PRO A 320 -8.92 -2.37 -4.13
CA PRO A 320 -8.00 -3.20 -3.36
C PRO A 320 -8.56 -4.61 -3.07
N ILE A 321 -9.88 -4.75 -2.94
CA ILE A 321 -10.54 -6.05 -2.71
C ILE A 321 -10.36 -6.97 -3.93
N PHE A 322 -10.37 -6.42 -5.14
CA PHE A 322 -10.10 -7.18 -6.36
C PHE A 322 -8.73 -7.88 -6.31
N TYR A 323 -7.68 -7.15 -5.96
CA TYR A 323 -6.33 -7.72 -5.88
C TYR A 323 -6.19 -8.72 -4.74
N ARG A 324 -6.77 -8.44 -3.56
CA ARG A 324 -6.78 -9.37 -2.43
C ARG A 324 -7.50 -10.66 -2.79
N ARG A 325 -8.67 -10.57 -3.44
CA ARG A 325 -9.42 -11.74 -3.90
C ARG A 325 -8.59 -12.61 -4.87
N ARG A 326 -7.96 -11.99 -5.87
CA ARG A 326 -7.10 -12.69 -6.84
C ARG A 326 -5.90 -13.34 -6.16
N LYS A 327 -5.26 -12.65 -5.24
CA LYS A 327 -4.14 -13.20 -4.48
C LYS A 327 -4.57 -14.37 -3.60
N THR A 328 -5.61 -14.20 -2.79
CA THR A 328 -6.11 -15.26 -1.91
C THR A 328 -6.56 -16.49 -2.71
N GLN A 329 -7.17 -16.30 -3.88
CA GLN A 329 -7.53 -17.40 -4.78
C GLN A 329 -6.29 -18.19 -5.24
N LYS A 330 -5.23 -17.49 -5.64
CA LYS A 330 -3.97 -18.14 -6.02
C LYS A 330 -3.32 -18.88 -4.85
N ASP A 331 -3.20 -18.19 -3.70
CA ASP A 331 -2.61 -18.77 -2.48
C ASP A 331 -3.39 -20.03 -2.03
N LEU A 332 -4.73 -20.02 -2.16
CA LEU A 332 -5.60 -21.15 -1.86
C LEU A 332 -5.33 -22.34 -2.81
N ILE A 333 -5.19 -22.10 -4.11
CA ILE A 333 -4.86 -23.14 -5.09
C ILE A 333 -3.49 -23.76 -4.78
N GLU A 334 -2.49 -22.94 -4.46
CA GLU A 334 -1.15 -23.39 -4.10
C GLU A 334 -1.14 -24.19 -2.79
N ALA A 335 -1.86 -23.71 -1.76
CA ALA A 335 -1.99 -24.38 -0.48
C ALA A 335 -2.74 -25.72 -0.60
N THR A 336 -3.82 -25.76 -1.38
CA THR A 336 -4.56 -26.99 -1.66
C THR A 336 -3.70 -28.01 -2.44
N THR A 337 -2.92 -27.54 -3.41
CA THR A 337 -1.97 -28.38 -4.15
C THR A 337 -0.89 -28.93 -3.22
N THR A 338 -0.42 -28.12 -2.28
CA THR A 338 0.54 -28.55 -1.26
C THR A 338 -0.06 -29.58 -0.31
N LEU A 339 -1.31 -29.37 0.12
CA LEU A 339 -2.04 -30.35 0.97
C LEU A 339 -2.23 -31.68 0.27
N LYS A 340 -2.56 -31.70 -1.02
CA LYS A 340 -2.70 -32.94 -1.83
C LYS A 340 -1.41 -33.73 -1.97
N ARG A 341 -0.24 -33.20 -1.58
CA ARG A 341 1.02 -33.94 -1.55
C ARG A 341 1.11 -34.87 -0.35
N PHE A 342 0.32 -34.67 0.70
CA PHE A 342 0.13 -35.62 1.78
C PHE A 342 -0.84 -36.69 1.25
N ASP A 343 -0.37 -37.90 1.11
CA ASP A 343 -1.17 -39.05 0.65
C ASP A 343 -2.05 -39.54 1.83
N TRP A 344 -3.19 -38.87 2.08
CA TRP A 344 -4.20 -39.29 3.07
C TRP A 344 -5.53 -39.57 2.38
#